data_b085694661e046e13decb7fb4d9c08e7
#
_entry.id   b085694661e046e13decb7fb4d9c08e7
#
_cell.length_a   1.000
_cell.length_b   1.000
_cell.length_c   1.000
_cell.angle_alpha   90.00
_cell.angle_beta   90.00
_cell.angle_gamma   90.00
#
_symmetry.space_group_name_H-M   'P 1'
#
loop_
_entity.id
_entity.type
_entity.pdbx_description
1 polymer ?
#
loop_
_entity_poly.entity_id
_entity_poly.type
_entity_poly.pdbx_seq_one_letter_code
_entity_poly.pdbx_strand_id
1 'polypeptide(L)'
;TSFTPEQARNAVAASLRTLPSLCLSTDVANLFDRATGLYLNPAGRGENWERPVSAELLWPDSAPGFEVNAGLQIMGWTSRSLEATPKLNFRLLFERKYGPGWLRYPFFGPEAAGRFNSIALRANSRDSWAAEYSGFGSAFYLADQWAKQAQRDMGQPAPHGRCVHLYLNGLYWGIYNPTERPDA
;
A
#
# COMPACT_ATOMS: atom_id res chain seq x y z
N THR A 1 16.75 -21.35 14.51
CA THR A 1 17.38 -20.53 15.58
C THR A 1 16.34 -19.51 16.03
N SER A 2 15.83 -19.62 17.25
CA SER A 2 14.87 -18.69 17.81
C SER A 2 15.59 -17.43 18.30
N PHE A 3 15.07 -16.25 17.95
CA PHE A 3 15.57 -14.98 18.49
C PHE A 3 15.23 -14.86 19.99
N THR A 4 16.13 -14.27 20.76
CA THR A 4 15.77 -13.78 22.10
C THR A 4 14.79 -12.59 21.94
N PRO A 5 14.00 -12.25 22.99
CA PRO A 5 13.10 -11.08 22.92
C PRO A 5 13.80 -9.76 22.60
N GLU A 6 15.05 -9.60 23.04
CA GLU A 6 15.86 -8.42 22.75
C GLU A 6 16.32 -8.41 21.30
N GLN A 7 16.83 -9.53 20.79
CA GLN A 7 17.22 -9.68 19.39
C GLN A 7 16.02 -9.44 18.45
N ALA A 8 14.84 -9.96 18.81
CA ALA A 8 13.62 -9.72 18.05
C ALA A 8 13.24 -8.23 18.02
N ARG A 9 13.28 -7.53 19.18
CA ARG A 9 13.02 -6.08 19.22
C ARG A 9 14.01 -5.28 18.38
N ASN A 10 15.29 -5.60 18.47
CA ASN A 10 16.33 -4.91 17.72
C ASN A 10 16.19 -5.16 16.21
N ALA A 11 15.87 -6.39 15.80
CA ALA A 11 15.63 -6.73 14.40
C ALA A 11 14.39 -5.99 13.84
N VAL A 12 13.30 -5.91 14.60
CA VAL A 12 12.11 -5.14 14.22
C VAL A 12 12.43 -3.64 14.13
N ALA A 13 13.10 -3.07 15.12
CA ALA A 13 13.49 -1.65 15.11
C ALA A 13 14.42 -1.32 13.93
N ALA A 14 15.33 -2.21 13.57
CA ALA A 14 16.19 -2.05 12.41
C ALA A 14 15.38 -2.14 11.12
N SER A 15 14.49 -3.14 10.97
CA SER A 15 13.69 -3.32 9.76
C SER A 15 12.74 -2.14 9.49
N LEU A 16 12.15 -1.55 10.54
CA LEU A 16 11.29 -0.37 10.42
C LEU A 16 12.02 0.89 9.91
N ARG A 17 13.35 0.88 9.91
CA ARG A 17 14.19 1.96 9.40
C ARG A 17 14.77 1.69 8.00
N THR A 18 14.44 0.59 7.37
CA THR A 18 15.02 0.21 6.06
C THR A 18 14.13 0.60 4.89
N LEU A 19 12.82 0.65 5.09
CA LEU A 19 11.84 1.02 4.08
C LEU A 19 11.21 2.37 4.42
N PRO A 20 10.76 3.14 3.41
CA PRO A 20 9.97 4.33 3.67
C PRO A 20 8.64 3.98 4.35
N SER A 21 8.14 4.91 5.15
CA SER A 21 6.84 4.81 5.81
C SER A 21 5.80 5.62 5.04
N LEU A 22 4.71 4.96 4.65
CA LEU A 22 3.52 5.63 4.11
C LEU A 22 2.46 5.68 5.20
N CYS A 23 2.17 6.89 5.66
CA CYS A 23 1.19 7.15 6.71
C CYS A 23 -0.13 7.61 6.07
N LEU A 24 -1.21 6.93 6.37
CA LEU A 24 -2.57 7.29 5.95
C LEU A 24 -3.38 7.67 7.17
N SER A 25 -3.91 8.90 7.16
CA SER A 25 -4.72 9.44 8.25
C SER A 25 -6.10 9.82 7.74
N THR A 26 -7.15 9.27 8.36
CA THR A 26 -8.54 9.52 8.01
C THR A 26 -9.43 9.39 9.25
N ASP A 27 -10.67 9.85 9.17
CA ASP A 27 -11.65 9.59 10.22
C ASP A 27 -11.82 8.07 10.41
N VAL A 28 -11.88 7.62 11.67
CA VAL A 28 -12.09 6.21 12.02
C VAL A 28 -13.37 5.65 11.42
N ALA A 29 -14.42 6.46 11.32
CA ALA A 29 -15.68 6.08 10.69
C ALA A 29 -15.52 5.74 9.20
N ASN A 30 -14.62 6.40 8.49
CA ASN A 30 -14.32 6.11 7.08
C ASN A 30 -13.80 4.67 6.87
N LEU A 31 -13.25 4.06 7.91
CA LEU A 31 -12.70 2.71 7.86
C LEU A 31 -13.64 1.68 8.48
N PHE A 32 -14.25 2.00 9.65
CA PHE A 32 -14.87 1.00 10.53
C PHE A 32 -16.34 1.30 10.89
N ASP A 33 -16.98 2.30 10.28
CA ASP A 33 -18.43 2.44 10.39
C ASP A 33 -19.15 1.26 9.72
N ARG A 34 -20.23 0.76 10.33
CA ARG A 34 -20.96 -0.43 9.85
C ARG A 34 -21.60 -0.23 8.47
N ALA A 35 -22.10 0.98 8.20
CA ALA A 35 -22.82 1.28 6.97
C ALA A 35 -21.88 1.82 5.87
N THR A 36 -20.86 2.59 6.23
CA THR A 36 -20.08 3.39 5.30
C THR A 36 -18.57 3.14 5.37
N GLY A 37 -18.09 2.41 6.38
CA GLY A 37 -16.67 2.14 6.59
C GLY A 37 -16.11 1.15 5.57
N LEU A 38 -14.95 1.48 5.00
CA LEU A 38 -14.34 0.69 3.93
C LEU A 38 -14.01 -0.74 4.35
N TYR A 39 -13.49 -0.94 5.57
CA TYR A 39 -13.09 -2.27 6.06
C TYR A 39 -14.28 -3.19 6.32
N LEU A 40 -15.39 -2.64 6.78
CA LEU A 40 -16.59 -3.43 7.06
C LEU A 40 -17.44 -3.65 5.80
N ASN A 41 -17.18 -2.91 4.73
CA ASN A 41 -17.90 -3.03 3.46
C ASN A 41 -16.92 -3.19 2.28
N PRO A 42 -16.00 -4.16 2.31
CA PRO A 42 -14.91 -4.25 1.33
C PRO A 42 -15.39 -4.56 -0.08
N ALA A 43 -16.61 -5.06 -0.26
CA ALA A 43 -17.24 -5.30 -1.56
C ALA A 43 -17.67 -4.01 -2.27
N GLY A 44 -17.79 -2.90 -1.54
CA GLY A 44 -18.23 -1.61 -2.07
C GLY A 44 -17.35 -1.10 -3.21
N ARG A 45 -17.95 -0.56 -4.26
CA ARG A 45 -17.28 -0.14 -5.49
C ARG A 45 -17.76 1.23 -5.96
N GLY A 46 -16.94 1.87 -6.79
CA GLY A 46 -17.26 3.17 -7.38
C GLY A 46 -17.04 4.33 -6.41
N GLU A 47 -17.41 5.51 -6.85
CA GLU A 47 -17.15 6.77 -6.17
C GLU A 47 -17.77 6.87 -4.77
N ASN A 48 -18.94 6.26 -4.57
CA ASN A 48 -19.60 6.23 -3.26
C ASN A 48 -18.81 5.46 -2.19
N TRP A 49 -17.79 4.70 -2.59
CA TRP A 49 -16.90 3.93 -1.72
C TRP A 49 -15.48 4.48 -1.71
N GLU A 50 -15.35 5.77 -1.88
CA GLU A 50 -14.13 6.52 -1.67
C GLU A 50 -14.24 7.33 -0.38
N ARG A 51 -13.15 7.42 0.37
CA ARG A 51 -13.09 8.19 1.62
C ARG A 51 -11.91 9.15 1.58
N PRO A 52 -12.06 10.37 2.08
CA PRO A 52 -10.95 11.31 2.17
C PRO A 52 -9.86 10.78 3.10
N VAL A 53 -8.61 10.96 2.72
CA VAL A 53 -7.43 10.57 3.48
C VAL A 53 -6.32 11.61 3.29
N SER A 54 -5.55 11.88 4.34
CA SER A 54 -4.22 12.49 4.20
C SER A 54 -3.19 11.38 4.05
N ALA A 55 -2.32 11.48 3.05
CA ALA A 55 -1.25 10.53 2.78
C ALA A 55 0.10 11.24 2.90
N GLU A 56 0.98 10.72 3.74
CA GLU A 56 2.32 11.24 3.98
C GLU A 56 3.36 10.14 3.74
N LEU A 57 4.43 10.46 3.01
CA LEU A 57 5.58 9.58 2.81
C LEU A 57 6.78 10.10 3.58
N LEU A 58 7.34 9.26 4.43
CA LEU A 58 8.53 9.53 5.23
C LEU A 58 9.66 8.58 4.81
N TRP A 59 10.82 9.16 4.48
CA TRP A 59 12.01 8.39 4.16
C TRP A 59 12.88 8.16 5.39
N PRO A 60 13.53 6.97 5.51
CA PRO A 60 14.40 6.67 6.64
C PRO A 60 15.61 7.58 6.78
N ASP A 61 16.12 8.10 5.66
CA ASP A 61 17.26 8.98 5.54
C ASP A 61 16.90 10.47 5.60
N SER A 62 15.65 10.78 5.96
CA SER A 62 15.11 12.14 5.99
C SER A 62 15.11 12.85 4.65
N ALA A 63 15.21 12.12 3.53
CA ALA A 63 14.98 12.69 2.21
C ALA A 63 13.56 13.30 2.12
N PRO A 64 13.34 14.34 1.32
CA PRO A 64 12.02 14.93 1.16
C PRO A 64 11.00 13.90 0.66
N GLY A 65 9.93 13.71 1.43
CA GLY A 65 8.76 12.92 1.06
C GLY A 65 7.66 13.79 0.45
N PHE A 66 6.42 13.37 0.63
CA PHE A 66 5.25 14.17 0.26
C PHE A 66 4.20 14.10 1.36
N GLU A 67 3.37 15.13 1.42
CA GLU A 67 2.10 15.14 2.13
C GLU A 67 1.02 15.61 1.16
N VAL A 68 -0.07 14.86 1.04
CA VAL A 68 -1.14 15.14 0.08
C VAL A 68 -2.48 14.57 0.53
N ASN A 69 -3.54 15.34 0.30
CA ASN A 69 -4.90 14.83 0.45
C ASN A 69 -5.31 14.03 -0.78
N ALA A 70 -5.94 12.89 -0.55
CA ALA A 70 -6.35 11.92 -1.56
C ALA A 70 -7.68 11.25 -1.20
N GLY A 71 -8.23 10.49 -2.14
CA GLY A 71 -9.27 9.51 -1.87
C GLY A 71 -8.66 8.15 -1.55
N LEU A 72 -9.23 7.44 -0.60
CA LEU A 72 -8.89 6.06 -0.26
C LEU A 72 -10.03 5.14 -0.68
N GLN A 73 -9.72 4.08 -1.40
CA GLN A 73 -10.68 3.07 -1.83
C GLN A 73 -10.08 1.68 -1.64
N ILE A 74 -10.91 0.68 -1.31
CA ILE A 74 -10.48 -0.73 -1.39
C ILE A 74 -10.48 -1.18 -2.85
N MET A 75 -9.42 -1.89 -3.26
CA MET A 75 -9.29 -2.43 -4.60
C MET A 75 -9.14 -3.95 -4.62
N GLY A 76 -9.37 -4.54 -5.78
CA GLY A 76 -9.25 -5.98 -6.00
C GLY A 76 -10.56 -6.63 -6.41
N TRP A 77 -10.51 -7.94 -6.59
CA TRP A 77 -11.67 -8.80 -6.89
C TRP A 77 -11.89 -9.77 -5.72
N THR A 78 -11.30 -10.94 -5.73
CA THR A 78 -11.37 -11.92 -4.65
C THR A 78 -10.67 -11.44 -3.36
N SER A 79 -9.63 -10.63 -3.48
CA SER A 79 -8.89 -10.03 -2.36
C SER A 79 -9.67 -8.94 -1.59
N ARG A 80 -10.93 -8.70 -1.91
CA ARG A 80 -11.84 -7.85 -1.14
C ARG A 80 -12.57 -8.60 -0.02
N SER A 81 -12.52 -9.92 -0.01
CA SER A 81 -13.15 -10.71 1.04
C SER A 81 -12.24 -10.83 2.26
N LEU A 82 -12.73 -10.39 3.42
CA LEU A 82 -12.03 -10.59 4.70
C LEU A 82 -11.94 -12.07 5.10
N GLU A 83 -12.79 -12.92 4.54
CA GLU A 83 -12.69 -14.38 4.69
C GLU A 83 -11.52 -14.95 3.90
N ALA A 84 -11.23 -14.36 2.73
CA ALA A 84 -10.11 -14.78 1.89
C ALA A 84 -8.77 -14.20 2.37
N THR A 85 -8.77 -12.99 2.90
CA THR A 85 -7.58 -12.32 3.43
C THR A 85 -7.94 -11.20 4.38
N PRO A 86 -7.34 -11.13 5.58
CA PRO A 86 -7.54 -10.01 6.50
C PRO A 86 -6.81 -8.73 6.03
N LYS A 87 -5.95 -8.83 5.04
CA LYS A 87 -5.11 -7.75 4.53
C LYS A 87 -5.61 -7.25 3.19
N LEU A 88 -6.36 -6.14 3.21
CA LEU A 88 -6.99 -5.57 2.02
C LEU A 88 -6.03 -4.69 1.21
N ASN A 89 -6.18 -4.68 -0.11
CA ASN A 89 -5.50 -3.73 -0.98
C ASN A 89 -6.25 -2.41 -0.99
N PHE A 90 -5.50 -1.31 -1.07
CA PHE A 90 -6.04 0.03 -1.21
C PHE A 90 -5.66 0.65 -2.55
N ARG A 91 -6.39 1.69 -2.92
CA ARG A 91 -6.06 2.62 -3.98
C ARG A 91 -6.08 4.03 -3.41
N LEU A 92 -5.04 4.80 -3.64
CA LEU A 92 -5.03 6.23 -3.47
C LEU A 92 -5.45 6.89 -4.78
N LEU A 93 -6.37 7.85 -4.67
CA LEU A 93 -6.95 8.59 -5.79
C LEU A 93 -6.61 10.06 -5.62
N PHE A 94 -5.81 10.61 -6.52
CA PHE A 94 -5.43 12.02 -6.50
C PHE A 94 -6.38 12.79 -7.40
N GLU A 95 -7.52 13.20 -6.84
CA GLU A 95 -8.56 13.91 -7.53
C GLU A 95 -8.78 15.30 -6.92
N ARG A 96 -9.26 16.25 -7.74
CA ARG A 96 -9.46 17.64 -7.30
C ARG A 96 -10.44 17.80 -6.15
N LYS A 97 -11.37 16.86 -5.98
CA LYS A 97 -12.32 16.86 -4.85
C LYS A 97 -11.64 16.59 -3.49
N TYR A 98 -10.42 16.00 -3.50
CA TYR A 98 -9.66 15.72 -2.29
C TYR A 98 -8.46 16.65 -2.12
N GLY A 99 -7.82 17.09 -3.21
CA GLY A 99 -6.57 17.83 -3.15
C GLY A 99 -6.11 18.35 -4.52
N PRO A 100 -4.81 18.31 -4.82
CA PRO A 100 -4.23 18.94 -6.01
C PRO A 100 -4.58 18.26 -7.35
N GLY A 101 -5.29 17.14 -7.35
CA GLY A 101 -5.68 16.39 -8.54
C GLY A 101 -4.62 15.47 -9.10
N TRP A 102 -3.38 15.61 -8.66
CA TRP A 102 -2.24 14.77 -9.04
C TRP A 102 -1.23 14.74 -7.90
N LEU A 103 -0.64 13.56 -7.66
CA LEU A 103 0.62 13.48 -6.91
C LEU A 103 1.76 13.77 -7.88
N ARG A 104 2.50 14.87 -7.67
CA ARG A 104 3.72 15.23 -8.42
C ARG A 104 4.94 14.91 -7.57
N TYR A 105 5.40 13.69 -7.64
CA TYR A 105 6.52 13.21 -6.83
C TYR A 105 7.13 11.95 -7.50
N PRO A 106 8.45 11.82 -7.62
CA PRO A 106 9.10 10.68 -8.26
C PRO A 106 9.11 9.45 -7.34
N PHE A 107 7.93 8.99 -6.95
CA PHE A 107 7.74 7.98 -5.91
C PHE A 107 8.46 6.66 -6.21
N PHE A 108 8.53 6.27 -7.48
CA PHE A 108 9.13 5.00 -7.88
C PHE A 108 10.53 5.14 -8.49
N GLY A 109 11.12 6.33 -8.41
CA GLY A 109 12.44 6.64 -8.95
C GLY A 109 12.39 7.42 -10.28
N PRO A 110 13.57 7.79 -10.82
CA PRO A 110 13.66 8.68 -11.97
C PRO A 110 13.20 8.05 -13.29
N GLU A 111 13.18 6.72 -13.39
CA GLU A 111 12.76 6.00 -14.60
C GLU A 111 11.23 5.77 -14.66
N ALA A 112 10.55 6.03 -13.56
CA ALA A 112 9.11 5.90 -13.44
C ALA A 112 8.40 7.22 -13.78
N ALA A 113 7.07 7.18 -13.84
CA ALA A 113 6.28 8.40 -13.99
C ALA A 113 6.54 9.36 -12.82
N GLY A 114 6.69 10.66 -13.11
CA GLY A 114 6.86 11.70 -12.09
C GLY A 114 5.55 12.25 -11.54
N ARG A 115 4.39 11.77 -12.02
CA ARG A 115 3.06 12.21 -11.58
C ARG A 115 2.05 11.09 -11.68
N PHE A 116 1.10 11.06 -10.74
CA PHE A 116 0.11 10.01 -10.63
C PHE A 116 -1.28 10.60 -10.34
N ASN A 117 -2.31 10.12 -11.04
CA ASN A 117 -3.71 10.33 -10.68
C ASN A 117 -4.18 9.27 -9.67
N SER A 118 -3.53 8.12 -9.62
CA SER A 118 -3.77 7.09 -8.62
C SER A 118 -2.55 6.18 -8.42
N ILE A 119 -2.48 5.58 -7.23
CA ILE A 119 -1.47 4.57 -6.88
C ILE A 119 -2.19 3.38 -6.24
N ALA A 120 -1.84 2.17 -6.68
CA ALA A 120 -2.30 0.94 -6.06
C ALA A 120 -1.41 0.58 -4.86
N LEU A 121 -1.99 0.41 -3.68
CA LEU A 121 -1.30 -0.09 -2.48
C LEU A 121 -1.61 -1.57 -2.33
N ARG A 122 -0.74 -2.40 -2.86
CA ARG A 122 -0.94 -3.86 -2.87
C ARG A 122 -0.53 -4.46 -1.54
N ALA A 123 -1.45 -5.18 -0.93
CA ALA A 123 -1.24 -5.89 0.33
C ALA A 123 -0.49 -7.22 0.15
N ASN A 124 -0.32 -7.67 -1.10
CA ASN A 124 0.27 -8.97 -1.44
C ASN A 124 -0.37 -10.12 -0.66
N SER A 125 -1.70 -10.23 -0.72
CA SER A 125 -2.48 -11.18 0.07
C SER A 125 -2.06 -12.64 -0.06
N ARG A 126 -1.48 -13.02 -1.21
CA ARG A 126 -0.92 -14.37 -1.48
C ARG A 126 0.59 -14.44 -1.33
N ASP A 127 1.26 -13.33 -1.05
CA ASP A 127 2.71 -13.22 -0.89
C ASP A 127 3.05 -12.32 0.31
N SER A 128 2.36 -12.53 1.42
CA SER A 128 2.55 -11.87 2.71
C SER A 128 2.18 -12.83 3.84
N TRP A 129 2.32 -12.41 5.09
CA TRP A 129 1.87 -13.20 6.24
C TRP A 129 0.40 -13.67 6.13
N ALA A 130 -0.42 -12.94 5.39
CA ALA A 130 -1.81 -13.31 5.13
C ALA A 130 -1.95 -14.51 4.16
N ALA A 131 -0.87 -14.97 3.53
CA ALA A 131 -0.88 -16.13 2.64
C ALA A 131 -1.27 -17.43 3.38
N GLU A 132 -0.91 -17.55 4.65
CA GLU A 132 -1.29 -18.70 5.49
C GLU A 132 -2.80 -18.81 5.65
N TYR A 133 -3.51 -17.69 5.77
CA TYR A 133 -4.99 -17.66 5.80
C TYR A 133 -5.61 -18.19 4.50
N SER A 134 -4.91 -18.02 3.39
CA SER A 134 -5.37 -18.42 2.05
C SER A 134 -4.85 -19.80 1.63
N GLY A 135 -4.10 -20.50 2.49
CA GLY A 135 -3.53 -21.83 2.20
C GLY A 135 -2.37 -21.82 1.19
N PHE A 136 -1.73 -20.70 0.93
CA PHE A 136 -0.66 -20.56 -0.07
C PHE A 136 0.76 -20.79 0.47
N GLY A 137 0.93 -21.16 1.75
CA GLY A 137 2.24 -21.48 2.32
C GLY A 137 3.15 -20.26 2.55
N SER A 138 4.44 -20.42 2.28
CA SER A 138 5.43 -19.39 2.61
C SER A 138 5.35 -18.15 1.73
N ALA A 139 5.51 -16.97 2.33
CA ALA A 139 5.50 -15.68 1.68
C ALA A 139 6.92 -15.17 1.41
N PHE A 140 7.17 -14.64 0.22
CA PHE A 140 8.42 -13.96 -0.16
C PHE A 140 8.33 -12.45 -0.06
N TYR A 141 7.14 -11.87 -0.07
CA TYR A 141 6.84 -10.43 -0.11
C TYR A 141 7.33 -9.69 -1.36
N LEU A 142 8.18 -10.28 -2.17
CA LEU A 142 8.86 -9.64 -3.29
C LEU A 142 8.54 -10.26 -4.66
N ALA A 143 7.75 -11.34 -4.71
CA ALA A 143 7.50 -12.08 -5.95
C ALA A 143 6.93 -11.19 -7.08
N ASP A 144 5.94 -10.35 -6.77
CA ASP A 144 5.33 -9.43 -7.74
C ASP A 144 6.33 -8.34 -8.20
N GLN A 145 7.14 -7.80 -7.30
CA GLN A 145 8.16 -6.81 -7.63
C GLN A 145 9.28 -7.39 -8.49
N TRP A 146 9.75 -8.57 -8.11
CA TRP A 146 10.78 -9.27 -8.85
C TRP A 146 10.33 -9.58 -10.29
N ALA A 147 9.11 -10.10 -10.46
CA ALA A 147 8.56 -10.40 -11.78
C ALA A 147 8.45 -9.15 -12.67
N LYS A 148 7.98 -8.03 -12.11
CA LYS A 148 7.89 -6.75 -12.84
C LYS A 148 9.27 -6.20 -13.19
N GLN A 149 10.24 -6.31 -12.28
CA GLN A 149 11.61 -5.90 -12.57
C GLN A 149 12.21 -6.76 -13.69
N ALA A 150 12.09 -8.07 -13.60
CA ALA A 150 12.58 -8.98 -14.65
C ALA A 150 11.93 -8.67 -16.01
N GLN A 151 10.64 -8.34 -16.04
CA GLN A 151 9.95 -7.93 -17.26
C GLN A 151 10.54 -6.64 -17.85
N ARG A 152 10.84 -5.62 -17.02
CA ARG A 152 11.51 -4.40 -17.47
C ARG A 152 12.92 -4.66 -17.97
N ASP A 153 13.69 -5.50 -17.27
CA ASP A 153 15.06 -5.87 -17.64
C ASP A 153 15.10 -6.59 -19.00
N MET A 154 14.01 -7.26 -19.37
CA MET A 154 13.81 -7.83 -20.72
C MET A 154 13.32 -6.81 -21.76
N GLY A 155 13.27 -5.51 -21.42
CA GLY A 155 12.81 -4.44 -22.32
C GLY A 155 11.30 -4.38 -22.51
N GLN A 156 10.51 -5.05 -21.67
CA GLN A 156 9.04 -5.02 -21.75
C GLN A 156 8.46 -4.01 -20.77
N PRO A 157 7.35 -3.32 -21.12
CA PRO A 157 6.68 -2.42 -20.20
C PRO A 157 6.14 -3.18 -18.98
N ALA A 158 6.48 -2.72 -17.79
CA ALA A 158 5.88 -3.21 -16.56
C ALA A 158 5.83 -2.09 -15.52
N PRO A 159 4.78 -2.04 -14.67
CA PRO A 159 4.63 -1.01 -13.65
C PRO A 159 5.81 -1.01 -12.67
N HIS A 160 6.27 0.17 -12.29
CA HIS A 160 7.18 0.32 -11.17
C HIS A 160 6.42 0.16 -9.85
N GLY A 161 7.16 -0.21 -8.83
CA GLY A 161 6.64 -0.32 -7.48
C GLY A 161 7.77 -0.36 -6.47
N ARG A 162 7.42 -0.25 -5.21
CA ARG A 162 8.35 -0.38 -4.07
C ARG A 162 7.64 -0.87 -2.84
N CYS A 163 8.39 -1.40 -1.90
CA CYS A 163 7.86 -1.75 -0.59
C CYS A 163 7.87 -0.53 0.34
N VAL A 164 6.84 -0.42 1.16
CA VAL A 164 6.74 0.59 2.23
C VAL A 164 6.20 -0.07 3.49
N HIS A 165 6.52 0.51 4.64
CA HIS A 165 5.75 0.29 5.86
C HIS A 165 4.47 1.14 5.77
N LEU A 166 3.30 0.50 5.83
CA LEU A 166 2.03 1.22 5.87
C LEU A 166 1.60 1.45 7.31
N TYR A 167 1.27 2.68 7.62
CA TYR A 167 0.59 3.07 8.87
C TYR A 167 -0.79 3.59 8.53
N LEU A 168 -1.79 3.14 9.28
CA LEU A 168 -3.18 3.58 9.14
C LEU A 168 -3.63 4.17 10.46
N ASN A 169 -3.89 5.48 10.50
CA ASN A 169 -4.18 6.24 11.72
C ASN A 169 -3.15 6.00 12.83
N GLY A 170 -1.86 5.98 12.48
CA GLY A 170 -0.74 5.75 13.39
C GLY A 170 -0.50 4.29 13.79
N LEU A 171 -1.37 3.37 13.40
CA LEU A 171 -1.19 1.93 13.64
C LEU A 171 -0.39 1.28 12.51
N TYR A 172 0.61 0.48 12.86
CA TYR A 172 1.36 -0.28 11.88
C TYR A 172 0.48 -1.33 11.20
N TRP A 173 0.30 -1.19 9.87
CA TRP A 173 -0.60 -2.02 9.07
C TRP A 173 0.14 -3.11 8.27
N GLY A 174 1.46 -3.11 8.33
CA GLY A 174 2.34 -4.08 7.67
C GLY A 174 3.05 -3.53 6.45
N ILE A 175 3.78 -4.40 5.75
CA ILE A 175 4.47 -4.06 4.51
C ILE A 175 3.46 -4.07 3.36
N TYR A 176 3.41 -2.98 2.61
CA TYR A 176 2.63 -2.84 1.38
C TYR A 176 3.54 -2.59 0.18
N ASN A 177 3.02 -2.85 -0.99
CA ASN A 177 3.70 -2.60 -2.24
C ASN A 177 2.91 -1.57 -3.07
N PRO A 178 3.15 -0.25 -2.85
CA PRO A 178 2.71 0.76 -3.80
C PRO A 178 3.21 0.43 -5.21
N THR A 179 2.33 0.55 -6.18
CA THR A 179 2.63 0.23 -7.59
C THR A 179 1.95 1.25 -8.48
N GLU A 180 2.63 1.65 -9.56
CA GLU A 180 2.01 2.37 -10.65
C GLU A 180 0.76 1.63 -11.12
N ARG A 181 -0.26 2.40 -11.43
CA ARG A 181 -1.43 1.88 -12.11
C ARG A 181 -1.44 2.45 -13.52
N PRO A 182 -1.10 1.67 -14.54
CA PRO A 182 -1.32 2.07 -15.91
C PRO A 182 -2.83 2.29 -16.10
N ASP A 183 -3.20 3.50 -16.50
CA ASP A 183 -4.56 3.76 -16.96
C ASP A 183 -4.70 3.14 -18.35
N ALA A 184 -5.79 2.41 -18.53
CA ALA A 184 -6.16 1.84 -19.82
C ALA A 184 -6.70 2.92 -20.77
#